data_f609b2a8c4b24eab908895cddf61dee8
#
_entry.id   f609b2a8c4b24eab908895cddf61dee8
#
_cell.length_a   1.000
_cell.length_b   1.000
_cell.length_c   1.000
_cell.angle_alpha   90.00
_cell.angle_beta   90.00
_cell.angle_gamma   90.00
#
_symmetry.space_group_name_H-M   'P 1'
#
loop_
_entity.id
_entity.type
_entity.pdbx_description
1 polymer ?
#
loop_
_entity_poly.entity_id
_entity_poly.type
_entity_poly.pdbx_seq_one_letter_code
_entity_poly.pdbx_strand_id
1 'polypeptide(L)'
;DRMTPDDFSGILNRGGTILGTSRQPFKKMRIPDENGLDKVEAMKSNYRKYKLDCLVVLCGNGTHKTANLLREEGLNVVTLPKTIDNDLWGTEMTFGFQSAVDIATDTIDRIHTTASSHSRVFIIEVMGHKVGHVTLQSGIAGGADVILLPEIPYDIDKVAEVVENRFAAGKKFSIIAVAEGAISKEDAKLKKKQYKAKLAERRYPSVAYEIAAALEEKTNREIRVTVPGHTQRGGSPVPFDRVI
;
A
#
# COMPACT_ATOMS: atom_id res chain seq x y z
N ASP A 1 0.78 -29.77 1.52
CA ASP A 1 1.81 -30.67 2.05
C ASP A 1 1.93 -30.48 3.54
N ARG A 2 2.33 -31.55 4.27
CA ARG A 2 2.62 -31.47 5.71
C ARG A 2 4.02 -30.88 5.85
N MET A 3 4.14 -29.78 6.59
CA MET A 3 5.42 -29.14 6.88
C MET A 3 6.06 -29.70 8.14
N THR A 4 7.37 -29.67 8.18
CA THR A 4 8.21 -30.08 9.29
C THR A 4 8.93 -28.87 9.88
N PRO A 5 9.53 -28.94 11.08
CA PRO A 5 10.33 -27.84 11.62
C PRO A 5 11.46 -27.37 10.69
N ASP A 6 12.02 -28.27 9.88
CA ASP A 6 13.09 -27.93 8.93
C ASP A 6 12.62 -26.99 7.81
N ASP A 7 11.35 -27.08 7.41
CA ASP A 7 10.76 -26.18 6.40
C ASP A 7 10.71 -24.71 6.86
N PHE A 8 10.79 -24.49 8.18
CA PHE A 8 10.80 -23.16 8.80
C PHE A 8 12.20 -22.67 9.17
N SER A 9 13.23 -23.50 8.96
CA SER A 9 14.61 -23.12 9.25
C SER A 9 15.09 -22.03 8.26
N GLY A 10 15.72 -20.98 8.78
CA GLY A 10 16.33 -19.93 7.98
C GLY A 10 15.35 -19.00 7.23
N ILE A 11 14.05 -18.99 7.57
CA ILE A 11 13.07 -18.11 6.90
C ILE A 11 12.82 -16.80 7.64
N LEU A 12 13.32 -16.62 8.86
CA LEU A 12 12.99 -15.48 9.72
C LEU A 12 13.31 -14.10 9.08
N ASN A 13 14.35 -14.05 8.28
CA ASN A 13 14.78 -12.84 7.58
C ASN A 13 14.33 -12.80 6.11
N ARG A 14 13.47 -13.71 5.68
CA ARG A 14 12.96 -13.76 4.30
C ARG A 14 11.60 -13.07 4.19
N GLY A 15 11.49 -12.14 3.24
CA GLY A 15 10.19 -11.56 2.88
C GLY A 15 9.37 -12.47 1.96
N GLY A 16 8.14 -12.08 1.68
CA GLY A 16 7.22 -12.84 0.86
C GLY A 16 6.57 -13.99 1.62
N THR A 17 6.33 -15.10 0.95
CA THR A 17 5.71 -16.30 1.54
C THR A 17 6.26 -17.59 0.97
N ILE A 18 6.56 -18.57 1.83
CA ILE A 18 6.93 -19.93 1.42
C ILE A 18 5.71 -20.76 1.03
N LEU A 19 4.50 -20.32 1.42
CA LEU A 19 3.25 -21.05 1.16
C LEU A 19 2.64 -20.72 -0.22
N GLY A 20 3.18 -19.70 -0.91
CA GLY A 20 2.57 -19.17 -2.10
C GLY A 20 1.28 -18.39 -1.81
N THR A 21 0.67 -17.88 -2.86
CA THR A 21 -0.58 -17.09 -2.74
C THR A 21 -1.43 -17.22 -3.99
N SER A 22 -2.75 -17.10 -3.85
CA SER A 22 -3.66 -16.99 -4.97
C SER A 22 -4.70 -15.89 -4.73
N ARG A 23 -5.21 -15.29 -5.81
CA ARG A 23 -6.30 -14.31 -5.71
C ARG A 23 -7.63 -14.98 -5.94
N GLN A 24 -8.40 -15.12 -4.85
CA GLN A 24 -9.80 -15.54 -4.90
C GLN A 24 -10.68 -14.38 -4.40
N PRO A 25 -11.29 -13.59 -5.30
CA PRO A 25 -12.11 -12.46 -4.89
C PRO A 25 -13.30 -12.93 -4.04
N PHE A 26 -13.50 -12.32 -2.88
CA PHE A 26 -14.60 -12.66 -1.96
C PHE A 26 -15.96 -12.75 -2.66
N LYS A 27 -16.27 -11.81 -3.56
CA LYS A 27 -17.53 -11.80 -4.33
C LYS A 27 -17.74 -13.04 -5.20
N LYS A 28 -16.68 -13.78 -5.54
CA LYS A 28 -16.72 -14.99 -6.38
C LYS A 28 -16.65 -16.29 -5.56
N MET A 29 -16.58 -16.20 -4.22
CA MET A 29 -16.43 -17.40 -3.38
C MET A 29 -17.63 -18.36 -3.47
N ARG A 30 -18.86 -17.81 -3.52
CA ARG A 30 -20.10 -18.57 -3.64
C ARG A 30 -20.56 -18.79 -5.09
N ILE A 31 -19.74 -18.40 -6.07
CA ILE A 31 -20.02 -18.62 -7.49
C ILE A 31 -19.18 -19.80 -7.93
N PRO A 32 -19.79 -20.90 -8.40
CA PRO A 32 -19.04 -22.03 -8.95
C PRO A 32 -18.08 -21.57 -10.05
N ASP A 33 -16.96 -22.25 -10.20
CA ASP A 33 -16.03 -22.00 -11.27
C ASP A 33 -16.52 -22.59 -12.62
N GLU A 34 -15.71 -22.48 -13.67
CA GLU A 34 -16.02 -22.96 -15.02
C GLU A 34 -16.27 -24.49 -15.06
N ASN A 35 -15.75 -25.24 -14.06
CA ASN A 35 -15.95 -26.67 -13.91
C ASN A 35 -17.10 -27.02 -12.96
N GLY A 36 -17.87 -26.03 -12.51
CA GLY A 36 -18.96 -26.22 -11.55
C GLY A 36 -18.51 -26.42 -10.09
N LEU A 37 -17.24 -26.18 -9.76
CA LEU A 37 -16.72 -26.37 -8.42
C LEU A 37 -17.24 -25.27 -7.48
N ASP A 38 -17.95 -25.68 -6.43
CA ASP A 38 -18.25 -24.82 -5.28
C ASP A 38 -16.98 -24.71 -4.40
N LYS A 39 -16.38 -23.52 -4.39
CA LYS A 39 -15.13 -23.25 -3.69
C LYS A 39 -15.26 -23.37 -2.16
N VAL A 40 -16.42 -22.98 -1.62
CA VAL A 40 -16.69 -23.05 -0.17
C VAL A 40 -16.80 -24.51 0.26
N GLU A 41 -17.59 -25.30 -0.47
CA GLU A 41 -17.70 -26.74 -0.17
C GLU A 41 -16.39 -27.51 -0.40
N ALA A 42 -15.61 -27.12 -1.42
CA ALA A 42 -14.28 -27.70 -1.65
C ALA A 42 -13.32 -27.41 -0.47
N MET A 43 -13.33 -26.17 0.06
CA MET A 43 -12.53 -25.81 1.24
C MET A 43 -12.99 -26.58 2.49
N LYS A 44 -14.28 -26.69 2.73
CA LYS A 44 -14.86 -27.49 3.85
C LYS A 44 -14.49 -28.97 3.72
N SER A 45 -14.61 -29.51 2.51
CA SER A 45 -14.24 -30.91 2.24
C SER A 45 -12.74 -31.17 2.52
N ASN A 46 -11.87 -30.29 2.05
CA ASN A 46 -10.44 -30.39 2.32
C ASN A 46 -10.10 -30.24 3.81
N TYR A 47 -10.74 -29.29 4.51
CA TYR A 47 -10.59 -29.11 5.95
C TYR A 47 -10.87 -30.43 6.70
N ARG A 48 -11.98 -31.10 6.38
CA ARG A 48 -12.36 -32.38 6.97
C ARG A 48 -11.43 -33.52 6.53
N LYS A 49 -11.10 -33.59 5.23
CA LYS A 49 -10.21 -34.62 4.65
C LYS A 49 -8.83 -34.62 5.32
N TYR A 50 -8.27 -33.45 5.56
CA TYR A 50 -6.96 -33.33 6.21
C TYR A 50 -7.04 -33.31 7.74
N LYS A 51 -8.24 -33.46 8.31
CA LYS A 51 -8.48 -33.47 9.77
C LYS A 51 -7.85 -32.26 10.45
N LEU A 52 -8.07 -31.07 9.88
CA LEU A 52 -7.56 -29.84 10.44
C LEU A 52 -8.36 -29.44 11.67
N ASP A 53 -7.70 -29.02 12.75
CA ASP A 53 -8.31 -28.50 13.97
C ASP A 53 -8.63 -27.02 13.87
N CYS A 54 -7.81 -26.29 13.12
CA CYS A 54 -7.92 -24.84 12.89
C CYS A 54 -7.32 -24.44 11.55
N LEU A 55 -7.85 -23.41 10.95
CA LEU A 55 -7.30 -22.73 9.78
C LEU A 55 -6.75 -21.39 10.21
N VAL A 56 -5.43 -21.23 10.17
CA VAL A 56 -4.77 -19.93 10.40
C VAL A 56 -4.58 -19.22 9.06
N VAL A 57 -5.11 -17.99 8.93
CA VAL A 57 -5.13 -17.24 7.68
C VAL A 57 -4.37 -15.94 7.84
N LEU A 58 -3.21 -15.83 7.18
CA LEU A 58 -2.41 -14.61 7.10
C LEU A 58 -2.94 -13.75 5.94
N CYS A 59 -3.56 -12.62 6.23
CA CYS A 59 -4.38 -11.97 5.22
C CYS A 59 -4.52 -10.45 5.33
N GLY A 60 -4.76 -9.82 4.19
CA GLY A 60 -5.28 -8.46 4.10
C GLY A 60 -6.83 -8.43 4.08
N ASN A 61 -7.40 -7.25 3.96
CA ASN A 61 -8.84 -6.97 4.08
C ASN A 61 -9.75 -7.90 3.24
N GLY A 62 -9.38 -8.17 1.98
CA GLY A 62 -10.19 -9.04 1.12
C GLY A 62 -10.27 -10.48 1.62
N THR A 63 -9.19 -11.04 2.10
CA THR A 63 -9.10 -12.41 2.59
C THR A 63 -9.72 -12.58 3.98
N HIS A 64 -9.72 -11.52 4.83
CA HIS A 64 -10.47 -11.53 6.09
C HIS A 64 -11.97 -11.80 5.86
N LYS A 65 -12.56 -11.24 4.81
CA LYS A 65 -13.96 -11.50 4.45
C LYS A 65 -14.19 -12.95 4.07
N THR A 66 -13.25 -13.56 3.35
CA THR A 66 -13.32 -15.00 3.03
C THR A 66 -13.13 -15.87 4.27
N ALA A 67 -12.20 -15.51 5.15
CA ALA A 67 -11.99 -16.21 6.42
C ALA A 67 -13.25 -16.15 7.31
N ASN A 68 -13.90 -14.98 7.40
CA ASN A 68 -15.16 -14.84 8.12
C ASN A 68 -16.29 -15.69 7.51
N LEU A 69 -16.37 -15.75 6.17
CA LEU A 69 -17.32 -16.64 5.48
C LEU A 69 -17.11 -18.10 5.90
N LEU A 70 -15.86 -18.58 5.92
CA LEU A 70 -15.56 -19.96 6.33
C LEU A 70 -15.89 -20.20 7.81
N ARG A 71 -15.70 -19.20 8.68
CA ARG A 71 -16.16 -19.25 10.07
C ARG A 71 -17.66 -19.39 10.18
N GLU A 72 -18.43 -18.63 9.39
CA GLU A 72 -19.89 -18.71 9.32
C GLU A 72 -20.36 -20.07 8.81
N GLU A 73 -19.58 -20.73 7.95
CA GLU A 73 -19.80 -22.11 7.48
C GLU A 73 -19.39 -23.18 8.51
N GLY A 74 -19.00 -22.79 9.72
CA GLY A 74 -18.72 -23.68 10.84
C GLY A 74 -17.29 -24.18 10.93
N LEU A 75 -16.33 -23.60 10.21
CA LEU A 75 -14.92 -23.91 10.36
C LEU A 75 -14.30 -23.12 11.51
N ASN A 76 -13.35 -23.71 12.23
CA ASN A 76 -12.52 -23.00 13.20
C ASN A 76 -11.43 -22.21 12.44
N VAL A 77 -11.52 -20.88 12.48
CA VAL A 77 -10.65 -19.99 11.70
C VAL A 77 -10.08 -18.89 12.58
N VAL A 78 -8.78 -18.71 12.54
CA VAL A 78 -8.05 -17.60 13.15
C VAL A 78 -7.39 -16.77 12.04
N THR A 79 -7.46 -15.46 12.11
CA THR A 79 -6.86 -14.56 11.11
C THR A 79 -5.75 -13.72 11.71
N LEU A 80 -4.68 -13.53 10.94
CA LEU A 80 -3.56 -12.67 11.29
C LEU A 80 -3.50 -11.49 10.31
N PRO A 81 -3.38 -10.23 10.78
CA PRO A 81 -3.50 -9.04 9.96
C PRO A 81 -2.21 -8.76 9.16
N LYS A 82 -2.08 -9.38 7.97
CA LYS A 82 -0.90 -9.25 7.10
C LYS A 82 -1.21 -8.34 5.91
N THR A 83 -0.80 -7.10 6.00
CA THR A 83 -0.83 -6.10 4.91
C THR A 83 0.17 -4.99 5.22
N ILE A 84 0.72 -4.35 4.17
CA ILE A 84 1.56 -3.16 4.34
C ILE A 84 0.74 -1.88 4.59
N ASP A 85 -0.56 -1.90 4.26
CA ASP A 85 -1.39 -0.69 4.23
C ASP A 85 -1.81 -0.23 5.63
N ASN A 86 -1.75 -1.09 6.63
CA ASN A 86 -2.24 -0.85 8.01
C ASN A 86 -3.71 -0.39 8.04
N ASP A 87 -4.54 -0.96 7.16
CA ASP A 87 -5.94 -0.56 6.91
C ASP A 87 -6.98 -1.49 7.55
N LEU A 88 -6.57 -2.33 8.50
CA LEU A 88 -7.45 -3.30 9.16
C LEU A 88 -7.94 -2.77 10.50
N TRP A 89 -9.24 -2.67 10.64
CA TRP A 89 -9.87 -2.28 11.90
C TRP A 89 -9.68 -3.37 12.97
N GLY A 90 -9.44 -2.96 14.21
CA GLY A 90 -9.27 -3.87 15.34
C GLY A 90 -7.83 -4.29 15.61
N THR A 91 -6.86 -3.76 14.87
CA THR A 91 -5.44 -3.90 15.17
C THR A 91 -4.74 -2.55 15.08
N GLU A 92 -3.75 -2.31 15.91
CA GLU A 92 -2.94 -1.09 15.87
C GLU A 92 -1.88 -1.17 14.77
N MET A 93 -1.34 -2.37 14.53
CA MET A 93 -0.26 -2.60 13.58
C MET A 93 -0.50 -3.89 12.81
N THR A 94 -0.29 -3.82 11.48
CA THR A 94 -0.33 -5.00 10.60
C THR A 94 1.07 -5.49 10.27
N PHE A 95 1.20 -6.82 10.07
CA PHE A 95 2.47 -7.44 9.69
C PHE A 95 2.91 -6.99 8.31
N GLY A 96 4.10 -6.42 8.22
CA GLY A 96 4.69 -5.87 7.00
C GLY A 96 4.57 -4.36 6.86
N PHE A 97 3.79 -3.68 7.70
CA PHE A 97 3.64 -2.23 7.64
C PHE A 97 4.96 -1.51 7.94
N GLN A 98 5.63 -1.86 9.04
CA GLN A 98 6.90 -1.23 9.42
C GLN A 98 8.00 -1.49 8.40
N SER A 99 8.05 -2.67 7.80
CA SER A 99 9.00 -2.97 6.71
C SER A 99 8.73 -2.11 5.46
N ALA A 100 7.47 -1.85 5.13
CA ALA A 100 7.13 -0.97 4.02
C ALA A 100 7.47 0.50 4.30
N VAL A 101 7.27 0.96 5.53
CA VAL A 101 7.68 2.31 5.98
C VAL A 101 9.19 2.48 5.88
N ASP A 102 9.96 1.48 6.31
CA ASP A 102 11.43 1.48 6.25
C ASP A 102 11.93 1.64 4.80
N ILE A 103 11.42 0.83 3.88
CA ILE A 103 11.79 0.89 2.45
C ILE A 103 11.36 2.22 1.81
N ALA A 104 10.19 2.72 2.15
CA ALA A 104 9.73 4.02 1.65
C ALA A 104 10.59 5.16 2.20
N THR A 105 11.00 5.11 3.46
CA THR A 105 11.90 6.08 4.09
C THR A 105 13.28 6.04 3.44
N ASP A 106 13.88 4.86 3.26
CA ASP A 106 15.18 4.71 2.54
C ASP A 106 15.11 5.30 1.12
N THR A 107 13.97 5.14 0.44
CA THR A 107 13.76 5.76 -0.87
C THR A 107 13.78 7.29 -0.79
N ILE A 108 13.09 7.87 0.19
CA ILE A 108 13.07 9.33 0.40
C ILE A 108 14.47 9.84 0.74
N ASP A 109 15.19 9.17 1.64
CA ASP A 109 16.57 9.53 2.04
C ASP A 109 17.54 9.55 0.85
N ARG A 110 17.45 8.55 -0.02
CA ARG A 110 18.25 8.50 -1.26
C ARG A 110 17.92 9.66 -2.19
N ILE A 111 16.67 10.05 -2.29
CA ILE A 111 16.23 11.19 -3.10
C ILE A 111 16.74 12.52 -2.53
N HIS A 112 16.86 12.69 -1.21
CA HIS A 112 17.41 13.90 -0.60
C HIS A 112 18.75 14.30 -1.17
N THR A 113 19.67 13.34 -1.33
CA THR A 113 21.04 13.61 -1.81
C THR A 113 21.05 14.11 -3.25
N THR A 114 20.25 13.52 -4.14
CA THR A 114 20.16 13.99 -5.52
C THR A 114 19.33 15.27 -5.66
N ALA A 115 18.29 15.45 -4.85
CA ALA A 115 17.47 16.65 -4.85
C ALA A 115 18.29 17.89 -4.47
N SER A 116 19.11 17.79 -3.43
CA SER A 116 19.99 18.87 -2.98
C SER A 116 21.05 19.23 -4.01
N SER A 117 21.55 18.24 -4.77
CA SER A 117 22.59 18.45 -5.79
C SER A 117 22.09 19.17 -7.05
N HIS A 118 20.80 19.00 -7.39
CA HIS A 118 20.25 19.48 -8.66
C HIS A 118 19.21 20.60 -8.52
N SER A 119 18.92 21.08 -7.31
CA SER A 119 17.94 22.15 -7.05
C SER A 119 16.55 21.88 -7.66
N ARG A 120 16.05 20.66 -7.50
CA ARG A 120 14.80 20.18 -8.11
C ARG A 120 13.70 19.91 -7.09
N VAL A 121 12.47 19.82 -7.58
CA VAL A 121 11.36 19.26 -6.82
C VAL A 121 11.24 17.77 -7.14
N PHE A 122 11.14 16.93 -6.12
CA PHE A 122 10.89 15.50 -6.26
C PHE A 122 9.55 15.12 -5.66
N ILE A 123 8.80 14.31 -6.38
CA ILE A 123 7.58 13.69 -5.90
C ILE A 123 7.82 12.18 -5.77
N ILE A 124 7.61 11.63 -4.57
CA ILE A 124 7.74 10.20 -4.30
C ILE A 124 6.34 9.63 -4.06
N GLU A 125 5.88 8.75 -4.96
CA GLU A 125 4.59 8.07 -4.79
C GLU A 125 4.74 6.81 -3.97
N VAL A 126 4.06 6.77 -2.84
CA VAL A 126 4.15 5.69 -1.84
C VAL A 126 2.87 4.85 -1.89
N MET A 127 3.00 3.53 -1.84
CA MET A 127 1.88 2.60 -1.76
C MET A 127 1.10 2.76 -0.44
N GLY A 128 -0.10 2.23 -0.39
CA GLY A 128 -1.00 2.28 0.76
C GLY A 128 -2.47 2.14 0.34
N HIS A 129 -2.72 1.87 -0.94
CA HIS A 129 -4.04 1.71 -1.54
C HIS A 129 -4.94 2.94 -1.28
N LYS A 130 -5.84 2.89 -0.28
CA LYS A 130 -6.81 3.95 0.01
C LYS A 130 -6.53 4.70 1.30
N VAL A 131 -5.46 4.37 1.98
CA VAL A 131 -5.05 4.99 3.24
C VAL A 131 -3.63 5.52 3.13
N GLY A 132 -3.33 6.56 3.90
CA GLY A 132 -2.07 7.26 3.83
C GLY A 132 -1.05 6.86 4.92
N HIS A 133 -1.26 5.78 5.65
CA HIS A 133 -0.43 5.43 6.80
C HIS A 133 1.07 5.26 6.47
N VAL A 134 1.38 4.50 5.40
CA VAL A 134 2.78 4.30 4.96
C VAL A 134 3.38 5.65 4.54
N THR A 135 2.65 6.42 3.73
CA THR A 135 3.09 7.72 3.22
C THR A 135 3.31 8.73 4.35
N LEU A 136 2.41 8.77 5.33
CA LEU A 136 2.53 9.68 6.47
C LEU A 136 3.80 9.38 7.28
N GLN A 137 3.98 8.12 7.68
CA GLN A 137 5.12 7.75 8.52
C GLN A 137 6.45 7.88 7.76
N SER A 138 6.54 7.40 6.55
CA SER A 138 7.76 7.51 5.74
C SER A 138 8.06 8.96 5.34
N GLY A 139 7.03 9.76 5.04
CA GLY A 139 7.18 11.18 4.73
C GLY A 139 7.70 11.99 5.92
N ILE A 140 7.21 11.72 7.14
CA ILE A 140 7.71 12.35 8.35
C ILE A 140 9.14 11.88 8.64
N ALA A 141 9.39 10.57 8.62
CA ALA A 141 10.70 9.99 8.90
C ALA A 141 11.78 10.44 7.90
N GLY A 142 11.45 10.47 6.62
CA GLY A 142 12.34 10.91 5.54
C GLY A 142 12.37 12.44 5.35
N GLY A 143 11.67 13.24 6.18
CA GLY A 143 11.72 14.71 6.13
C GLY A 143 11.13 15.30 4.85
N ALA A 144 10.03 14.75 4.32
CA ALA A 144 9.31 15.33 3.20
C ALA A 144 8.73 16.71 3.58
N ASP A 145 8.81 17.66 2.67
CA ASP A 145 8.34 19.03 2.87
C ASP A 145 6.82 19.15 2.74
N VAL A 146 6.22 18.27 1.95
CA VAL A 146 4.77 18.14 1.76
C VAL A 146 4.41 16.65 1.78
N ILE A 147 3.32 16.32 2.46
CA ILE A 147 2.77 14.95 2.50
C ILE A 147 1.31 15.01 2.06
N LEU A 148 0.97 14.28 0.99
CA LEU A 148 -0.38 14.24 0.43
C LEU A 148 -1.02 12.88 0.69
N LEU A 149 -2.15 12.87 1.40
CA LEU A 149 -2.82 11.69 1.90
C LEU A 149 -4.23 11.54 1.29
N PRO A 150 -4.75 10.32 1.15
CA PRO A 150 -6.13 10.09 0.68
C PRO A 150 -7.19 10.68 1.61
N GLU A 151 -6.90 10.72 2.91
CA GLU A 151 -7.80 11.20 3.97
C GLU A 151 -8.01 12.71 3.94
N ILE A 152 -7.05 13.45 3.36
CA ILE A 152 -7.08 14.92 3.30
C ILE A 152 -6.94 15.34 1.84
N PRO A 153 -8.05 15.64 1.16
CA PRO A 153 -8.01 16.08 -0.24
C PRO A 153 -7.11 17.30 -0.43
N TYR A 154 -6.15 17.19 -1.34
CA TYR A 154 -5.16 18.23 -1.57
C TYR A 154 -5.69 19.36 -2.49
N ASP A 155 -5.10 20.52 -2.31
CA ASP A 155 -5.26 21.71 -3.14
C ASP A 155 -3.93 21.96 -3.85
N ILE A 156 -3.91 21.84 -5.16
CA ILE A 156 -2.67 21.95 -5.94
C ILE A 156 -2.06 23.36 -5.86
N ASP A 157 -2.89 24.39 -5.72
CA ASP A 157 -2.41 25.77 -5.58
C ASP A 157 -1.67 25.95 -4.25
N LYS A 158 -2.17 25.32 -3.18
CA LYS A 158 -1.48 25.31 -1.88
C LYS A 158 -0.18 24.56 -1.90
N VAL A 159 -0.10 23.45 -2.64
CA VAL A 159 1.16 22.71 -2.82
C VAL A 159 2.16 23.57 -3.58
N ALA A 160 1.74 24.23 -4.66
CA ALA A 160 2.59 25.16 -5.42
C ALA A 160 3.08 26.33 -4.55
N GLU A 161 2.19 26.93 -3.75
CA GLU A 161 2.54 27.98 -2.80
C GLU A 161 3.63 27.56 -1.81
N VAL A 162 3.52 26.36 -1.24
CA VAL A 162 4.55 25.82 -0.31
C VAL A 162 5.89 25.66 -1.01
N VAL A 163 5.89 25.09 -2.23
CA VAL A 163 7.11 24.91 -3.03
C VAL A 163 7.76 26.27 -3.29
N GLU A 164 7.02 27.28 -3.80
CA GLU A 164 7.55 28.58 -4.11
C GLU A 164 8.06 29.32 -2.86
N ASN A 165 7.35 29.27 -1.75
CA ASN A 165 7.77 29.89 -0.49
C ASN A 165 9.09 29.28 0.02
N ARG A 166 9.30 27.97 -0.16
CA ARG A 166 10.58 27.32 0.21
C ARG A 166 11.74 27.84 -0.61
N PHE A 167 11.57 27.94 -1.94
CA PHE A 167 12.61 28.51 -2.81
C PHE A 167 12.84 29.98 -2.53
N ALA A 168 11.82 30.77 -2.29
CA ALA A 168 11.93 32.17 -1.87
C ALA A 168 12.70 32.34 -0.54
N ALA A 169 12.55 31.37 0.37
CA ALA A 169 13.32 31.28 1.62
C ALA A 169 14.75 30.74 1.46
N GLY A 170 15.24 30.59 0.21
CA GLY A 170 16.61 30.14 -0.09
C GLY A 170 16.83 28.62 -0.02
N LYS A 171 15.77 27.82 0.13
CA LYS A 171 15.88 26.36 0.02
C LYS A 171 16.06 25.98 -1.45
N LYS A 172 16.96 25.02 -1.72
CA LYS A 172 17.33 24.67 -3.09
C LYS A 172 16.50 23.54 -3.70
N PHE A 173 15.74 22.79 -2.90
CA PHE A 173 14.93 21.67 -3.35
C PHE A 173 13.67 21.51 -2.49
N SER A 174 12.73 20.71 -2.97
CA SER A 174 11.57 20.25 -2.20
C SER A 174 11.28 18.77 -2.47
N ILE A 175 10.85 18.07 -1.43
CA ILE A 175 10.41 16.68 -1.49
C ILE A 175 8.94 16.60 -1.09
N ILE A 176 8.16 15.97 -1.96
CA ILE A 176 6.73 15.77 -1.78
C ILE A 176 6.48 14.26 -1.72
N ALA A 177 6.03 13.75 -0.59
CA ALA A 177 5.55 12.38 -0.45
C ALA A 177 4.05 12.32 -0.77
N VAL A 178 3.67 11.45 -1.69
CA VAL A 178 2.29 11.35 -2.19
C VAL A 178 1.80 9.91 -2.02
N ALA A 179 0.71 9.70 -1.33
CA ALA A 179 0.05 8.39 -1.31
C ALA A 179 -0.57 8.08 -2.69
N GLU A 180 -0.45 6.85 -3.16
CA GLU A 180 -1.04 6.42 -4.45
C GLU A 180 -2.56 6.65 -4.55
N GLY A 181 -3.23 6.75 -3.41
CA GLY A 181 -4.65 7.03 -3.28
C GLY A 181 -4.99 8.50 -3.03
N ALA A 182 -4.01 9.42 -3.05
CA ALA A 182 -4.27 10.84 -2.82
C ALA A 182 -5.25 11.40 -3.85
N ILE A 183 -6.13 12.29 -3.41
CA ILE A 183 -7.21 12.84 -4.22
C ILE A 183 -7.24 14.37 -4.10
N SER A 184 -7.48 15.07 -5.21
CA SER A 184 -7.66 16.54 -5.19
C SER A 184 -8.98 16.95 -4.55
N LYS A 185 -9.07 18.20 -4.09
CA LYS A 185 -10.33 18.78 -3.58
C LYS A 185 -11.44 18.77 -4.63
N GLU A 186 -11.10 18.95 -5.91
CA GLU A 186 -12.04 18.90 -7.02
C GLU A 186 -12.59 17.49 -7.20
N ASP A 187 -11.72 16.50 -7.20
CA ASP A 187 -12.09 15.10 -7.41
C ASP A 187 -12.84 14.52 -6.22
N ALA A 188 -12.56 14.99 -5.01
CA ALA A 188 -13.29 14.59 -3.81
C ALA A 188 -14.77 14.98 -3.84
N LYS A 189 -15.15 15.98 -4.66
CA LYS A 189 -16.56 16.38 -4.87
C LYS A 189 -17.31 15.47 -5.83
N LEU A 190 -16.61 14.63 -6.60
CA LEU A 190 -17.21 13.75 -7.59
C LEU A 190 -17.93 12.57 -6.93
N LYS A 191 -19.06 12.16 -7.49
CA LYS A 191 -19.69 10.90 -7.11
C LYS A 191 -18.79 9.74 -7.51
N LYS A 192 -18.81 8.66 -6.73
CA LYS A 192 -17.95 7.46 -6.92
C LYS A 192 -17.93 6.94 -8.38
N LYS A 193 -19.07 6.99 -9.10
CA LYS A 193 -19.15 6.55 -10.51
C LYS A 193 -18.39 7.50 -11.43
N GLN A 194 -18.53 8.82 -11.22
CA GLN A 194 -17.85 9.86 -12.00
C GLN A 194 -16.33 9.81 -11.78
N TYR A 195 -15.89 9.68 -10.51
CA TYR A 195 -14.48 9.53 -10.18
C TYR A 195 -13.86 8.28 -10.82
N LYS A 196 -14.59 7.13 -10.81
CA LYS A 196 -14.11 5.93 -11.51
C LYS A 196 -14.01 6.11 -13.02
N ALA A 197 -14.94 6.81 -13.65
CA ALA A 197 -14.87 7.12 -15.07
C ALA A 197 -13.65 8.01 -15.37
N LYS A 198 -13.43 9.06 -14.59
CA LYS A 198 -12.25 9.93 -14.70
C LYS A 198 -10.94 9.14 -14.56
N LEU A 199 -10.87 8.20 -13.60
CA LEU A 199 -9.69 7.35 -13.42
C LEU A 199 -9.44 6.41 -14.62
N ALA A 200 -10.50 5.93 -15.28
CA ALA A 200 -10.36 5.09 -16.48
C ALA A 200 -9.84 5.86 -17.69
N GLU A 201 -10.09 7.17 -17.75
CA GLU A 201 -9.65 8.08 -18.81
C GLU A 201 -8.36 8.86 -18.43
N ARG A 202 -7.74 8.51 -17.29
CA ARG A 202 -6.56 9.20 -16.78
C ARG A 202 -5.43 9.19 -17.81
N ARG A 203 -4.94 10.39 -18.15
CA ARG A 203 -3.82 10.60 -19.08
C ARG A 203 -2.48 10.14 -18.49
N TYR A 204 -2.31 10.27 -17.18
CA TYR A 204 -1.06 10.00 -16.49
C TYR A 204 -1.07 8.61 -15.84
N PRO A 205 0.09 7.93 -15.74
CA PRO A 205 0.17 6.58 -15.20
C PRO A 205 -0.19 6.49 -13.71
N SER A 206 0.00 7.58 -12.96
CA SER A 206 -0.33 7.64 -11.54
C SER A 206 -0.61 9.06 -11.07
N VAL A 207 -1.04 9.23 -9.80
CA VAL A 207 -1.35 10.54 -9.21
C VAL A 207 -0.12 11.43 -9.10
N ALA A 208 1.06 10.87 -8.84
CA ALA A 208 2.29 11.66 -8.75
C ALA A 208 2.64 12.34 -10.07
N TYR A 209 2.44 11.68 -11.21
CA TYR A 209 2.66 12.29 -12.53
C TYR A 209 1.62 13.37 -12.87
N GLU A 210 0.37 13.20 -12.41
CA GLU A 210 -0.67 14.22 -12.56
C GLU A 210 -0.32 15.47 -11.74
N ILE A 211 0.13 15.29 -10.50
CA ILE A 211 0.58 16.37 -9.63
C ILE A 211 1.83 17.04 -10.21
N ALA A 212 2.78 16.27 -10.71
CA ALA A 212 4.00 16.79 -11.32
C ALA A 212 3.68 17.74 -12.48
N ALA A 213 2.85 17.30 -13.42
CA ALA A 213 2.47 18.12 -14.56
C ALA A 213 1.76 19.43 -14.13
N ALA A 214 0.86 19.35 -13.16
CA ALA A 214 0.17 20.52 -12.64
C ALA A 214 1.10 21.50 -11.90
N LEU A 215 2.10 20.98 -11.16
CA LEU A 215 3.08 21.82 -10.47
C LEU A 215 4.09 22.44 -11.44
N GLU A 216 4.53 21.73 -12.49
CA GLU A 216 5.40 22.29 -13.53
C GLU A 216 4.75 23.49 -14.20
N GLU A 217 3.46 23.39 -14.56
CA GLU A 217 2.69 24.49 -15.14
C GLU A 217 2.58 25.69 -14.19
N LYS A 218 2.40 25.46 -12.89
CA LYS A 218 2.18 26.53 -11.90
C LYS A 218 3.46 27.19 -11.39
N THR A 219 4.56 26.45 -11.31
CA THR A 219 5.81 26.91 -10.68
C THR A 219 6.94 27.14 -11.68
N ASN A 220 6.80 26.69 -12.91
CA ASN A 220 7.85 26.68 -13.94
C ASN A 220 9.17 26.03 -13.46
N ARG A 221 9.09 25.02 -12.58
CA ARG A 221 10.22 24.31 -12.02
C ARG A 221 10.33 22.89 -12.59
N GLU A 222 11.54 22.39 -12.66
CA GLU A 222 11.77 21.00 -13.05
C GLU A 222 11.33 20.05 -11.93
N ILE A 223 10.37 19.16 -12.23
CA ILE A 223 9.85 18.19 -11.29
C ILE A 223 10.22 16.78 -11.73
N ARG A 224 10.65 15.97 -10.79
CA ARG A 224 10.96 14.56 -11.00
C ARG A 224 10.05 13.68 -10.16
N VAL A 225 9.63 12.56 -10.74
CA VAL A 225 8.76 11.59 -10.07
C VAL A 225 9.54 10.30 -9.83
N THR A 226 9.42 9.77 -8.63
CA THR A 226 9.92 8.45 -8.24
C THR A 226 8.75 7.63 -7.74
N VAL A 227 8.55 6.44 -8.32
CA VAL A 227 7.50 5.49 -7.91
C VAL A 227 8.19 4.19 -7.52
N PRO A 228 8.54 3.98 -6.24
CA PRO A 228 9.15 2.73 -5.78
C PRO A 228 8.22 1.52 -6.00
N GLY A 229 6.90 1.72 -5.96
CA GLY A 229 5.93 0.68 -6.29
C GLY A 229 6.14 -0.59 -5.47
N HIS A 230 6.15 -1.74 -6.14
CA HIS A 230 6.25 -3.05 -5.49
C HIS A 230 7.57 -3.32 -4.76
N THR A 231 8.61 -2.50 -4.91
CA THR A 231 9.83 -2.63 -4.09
C THR A 231 9.51 -2.48 -2.61
N GLN A 232 8.51 -1.68 -2.25
CA GLN A 232 8.01 -1.51 -0.88
C GLN A 232 7.40 -2.79 -0.27
N ARG A 233 7.16 -3.82 -1.09
CA ARG A 233 6.61 -5.12 -0.68
C ARG A 233 7.66 -6.22 -0.63
N GLY A 234 8.91 -5.91 -0.96
CA GLY A 234 10.01 -6.85 -1.04
C GLY A 234 11.01 -6.70 0.09
N GLY A 235 12.13 -7.41 -0.03
CA GLY A 235 13.23 -7.33 0.92
C GLY A 235 13.01 -8.13 2.21
N SER A 236 13.91 -7.92 3.16
CA SER A 236 13.85 -8.54 4.48
C SER A 236 12.93 -7.76 5.41
N PRO A 237 12.12 -8.44 6.25
CA PRO A 237 11.32 -7.76 7.25
C PRO A 237 12.22 -7.09 8.29
N VAL A 238 11.82 -5.90 8.76
CA VAL A 238 12.49 -5.22 9.88
C VAL A 238 12.30 -6.01 11.19
N PRO A 239 13.16 -5.80 12.21
CA PRO A 239 13.06 -6.54 13.49
C PRO A 239 11.66 -6.52 14.10
N PHE A 240 10.95 -5.41 14.02
CA PHE A 240 9.58 -5.29 14.54
C PHE A 240 8.64 -6.33 13.89
N ASP A 241 8.62 -6.41 12.55
CA ASP A 241 7.77 -7.36 11.83
C ASP A 241 8.18 -8.84 11.98
N ARG A 242 9.35 -9.11 12.58
CA ARG A 242 9.78 -10.48 12.94
C ARG A 242 9.36 -10.89 14.34
N VAL A 243 9.05 -9.92 15.20
CA VAL A 243 8.76 -10.17 16.64
C VAL A 243 7.26 -10.25 16.89
N ILE A 244 6.45 -9.43 16.18
CA ILE A 244 4.99 -9.46 16.29
C ILE A 244 4.42 -10.61 15.44
#